data_8e2e461733c4a359fc306af07a5a5527
#
_entry.id   8e2e461733c4a359fc306af07a5a5527
#
_cell.length_a   1.000
_cell.length_b   1.000
_cell.length_c   1.000
_cell.angle_alpha   90.00
_cell.angle_beta   90.00
_cell.angle_gamma   90.00
#
_symmetry.space_group_name_H-M   'P 1'
#
loop_
_entity.id
_entity.type
_entity.pdbx_description
1 polymer ?
#
loop_
_entity_poly.entity_id
_entity_poly.type
_entity_poly.pdbx_seq_one_letter_code
_entity_poly.pdbx_strand_id
1 'polypeptide(L)'
;TAQGLVPATEADRETVQKWKAGQVVHGKFTRMRNAKFHGKFFAMLDLAWEYWEPKCGLVPRQEMRGIRGLAKYFEDLNGRPGQLQNAVAAYIAKLEADRADRFPAVEKSREAFREWITIEAGHFHLIHTPDGVRKEAKSISWASMDDTAFEPLYRDVFAACWRLVLSSHFET
;
A
#
# COMPACT_ATOMS: atom_id res chain seq x y z
N THR A 1 12.27 32.23 -32.77
CA THR A 1 11.72 32.16 -31.42
C THR A 1 12.67 31.31 -30.58
N ALA A 2 13.40 31.96 -29.65
CA ALA A 2 14.22 31.23 -28.69
C ALA A 2 13.29 30.44 -27.75
N GLN A 3 13.26 29.11 -27.92
CA GLN A 3 12.55 28.19 -27.02
C GLN A 3 13.51 27.92 -25.85
N GLY A 4 13.23 28.51 -24.70
CA GLY A 4 13.98 28.31 -23.46
C GLY A 4 13.08 27.90 -22.34
N LEU A 5 13.67 27.34 -21.27
CA LEU A 5 12.97 27.09 -20.01
C LEU A 5 12.73 28.41 -19.28
N VAL A 6 11.54 28.61 -18.78
CA VAL A 6 11.15 29.80 -18.03
C VAL A 6 10.81 29.37 -16.60
N PRO A 7 11.31 30.07 -15.56
CA PRO A 7 10.94 29.82 -14.18
C PRO A 7 9.43 29.93 -13.99
N ALA A 8 8.83 28.96 -13.28
CA ALA A 8 7.38 28.92 -13.04
C ALA A 8 6.96 29.76 -11.84
N THR A 9 7.82 29.92 -10.84
CA THR A 9 7.57 30.68 -9.60
C THR A 9 8.64 31.73 -9.36
N GLU A 10 8.38 32.67 -8.46
CA GLU A 10 9.38 33.69 -8.06
C GLU A 10 10.60 33.06 -7.38
N ALA A 11 10.40 32.01 -6.56
CA ALA A 11 11.49 31.27 -5.94
C ALA A 11 12.37 30.56 -6.99
N ASP A 12 11.77 30.03 -8.07
CA ASP A 12 12.52 29.45 -9.19
C ASP A 12 13.31 30.52 -9.92
N ARG A 13 12.74 31.72 -10.07
CA ARG A 13 13.39 32.87 -10.71
C ARG A 13 14.63 33.31 -9.93
N GLU A 14 14.54 33.44 -8.61
CA GLU A 14 15.67 33.72 -7.74
C GLU A 14 16.77 32.65 -7.83
N THR A 15 16.38 31.39 -7.96
CA THR A 15 17.33 30.29 -8.12
C THR A 15 18.05 30.36 -9.45
N VAL A 16 17.32 30.61 -10.55
CA VAL A 16 17.91 30.74 -11.90
C VAL A 16 18.82 31.96 -12.02
N GLN A 17 18.51 33.05 -11.35
CA GLN A 17 19.34 34.26 -11.32
C GLN A 17 20.74 34.02 -10.72
N LYS A 18 20.89 33.02 -9.86
CA LYS A 18 22.18 32.66 -9.26
C LYS A 18 23.07 31.84 -10.22
N TRP A 19 22.54 31.38 -11.34
CA TRP A 19 23.29 30.57 -12.30
C TRP A 19 24.13 31.47 -13.20
N LYS A 20 25.36 31.04 -13.50
CA LYS A 20 26.25 31.74 -14.39
C LYS A 20 26.04 31.34 -15.85
N ALA A 21 26.19 32.28 -16.77
CA ALA A 21 26.16 31.97 -18.19
C ALA A 21 27.22 30.90 -18.53
N GLY A 22 26.81 29.84 -19.26
CA GLY A 22 27.65 28.68 -19.59
C GLY A 22 27.72 27.59 -18.51
N GLN A 23 27.05 27.76 -17.39
CA GLN A 23 26.97 26.72 -16.36
C GLN A 23 26.12 25.55 -16.85
N VAL A 24 26.67 24.32 -16.74
CA VAL A 24 25.93 23.09 -17.03
C VAL A 24 25.08 22.70 -15.83
N VAL A 25 23.78 22.56 -16.04
CA VAL A 25 22.80 22.16 -15.03
C VAL A 25 22.17 20.84 -15.42
N HIS A 26 22.17 19.89 -14.50
CA HIS A 26 21.43 18.65 -14.68
C HIS A 26 20.01 18.79 -14.17
N GLY A 27 19.03 18.57 -15.04
CA GLY A 27 17.61 18.62 -14.69
C GLY A 27 16.87 17.37 -15.17
N LYS A 28 15.93 16.87 -14.38
CA LYS A 28 15.00 15.83 -14.78
C LYS A 28 13.69 16.51 -15.19
N PHE A 29 13.32 16.37 -16.46
CA PHE A 29 12.06 16.89 -16.98
C PHE A 29 10.99 15.81 -16.86
N THR A 30 9.94 16.10 -16.13
CA THR A 30 8.78 15.21 -16.02
C THR A 30 7.53 15.99 -16.43
N ARG A 31 6.65 15.34 -17.18
CA ARG A 31 5.32 15.90 -17.45
C ARG A 31 4.52 15.89 -16.16
N MET A 32 3.99 17.05 -15.75
CA MET A 32 3.14 17.11 -14.56
C MET A 32 1.89 16.26 -14.79
N ARG A 33 1.56 15.44 -13.79
CA ARG A 33 0.28 14.74 -13.74
C ARG A 33 -0.89 15.72 -13.71
N ASN A 34 -2.04 15.28 -14.21
CA ASN A 34 -3.27 16.01 -14.02
C ASN A 34 -3.64 16.08 -12.53
N ALA A 35 -3.57 17.28 -11.94
CA ALA A 35 -3.85 17.50 -10.51
C ALA A 35 -5.27 17.04 -10.12
N LYS A 36 -6.26 17.19 -11.01
CA LYS A 36 -7.64 16.73 -10.77
C LYS A 36 -7.72 15.20 -10.72
N PHE A 37 -6.96 14.50 -11.57
CA PHE A 37 -6.93 13.05 -11.58
C PHE A 37 -6.24 12.50 -10.33
N HIS A 38 -5.15 13.14 -9.91
CA HIS A 38 -4.49 12.81 -8.65
C HIS A 38 -5.41 13.05 -7.44
N GLY A 39 -6.13 14.18 -7.41
CA GLY A 39 -7.12 14.46 -6.38
C GLY A 39 -8.23 13.42 -6.29
N LYS A 40 -8.73 12.92 -7.43
CA LYS A 40 -9.71 11.81 -7.47
C LYS A 40 -9.19 10.53 -6.84
N PHE A 41 -7.92 10.21 -7.04
CA PHE A 41 -7.30 9.02 -6.46
C PHE A 41 -7.32 9.08 -4.93
N PHE A 42 -6.91 10.20 -4.34
CA PHE A 42 -6.92 10.34 -2.89
C PHE A 42 -8.32 10.43 -2.31
N ALA A 43 -9.25 11.11 -2.97
CA ALA A 43 -10.66 11.14 -2.55
C ALA A 43 -11.28 9.73 -2.52
N MET A 44 -10.97 8.90 -3.49
CA MET A 44 -11.38 7.49 -3.52
C MET A 44 -10.75 6.68 -2.37
N LEU A 45 -9.45 6.90 -2.12
CA LEU A 45 -8.76 6.24 -1.00
C LEU A 45 -9.33 6.68 0.35
N ASP A 46 -9.67 7.97 0.50
CA ASP A 46 -10.27 8.51 1.71
C ASP A 46 -11.66 7.91 1.95
N LEU A 47 -12.48 7.82 0.92
CA LEU A 47 -13.76 7.13 0.99
C LEU A 47 -13.58 5.66 1.41
N ALA A 48 -12.67 4.93 0.76
CA ALA A 48 -12.43 3.54 1.12
C ALA A 48 -11.88 3.41 2.55
N TRP A 49 -11.06 4.35 3.01
CA TRP A 49 -10.55 4.41 4.38
C TRP A 49 -11.66 4.61 5.43
N GLU A 50 -12.64 5.46 5.16
CA GLU A 50 -13.79 5.68 6.06
C GLU A 50 -14.58 4.40 6.32
N TYR A 51 -14.83 3.61 5.26
CA TYR A 51 -15.56 2.35 5.34
C TYR A 51 -14.72 1.13 5.69
N TRP A 52 -13.39 1.28 5.72
CA TRP A 52 -12.53 0.16 6.04
C TRP A 52 -12.45 -0.09 7.54
N GLU A 53 -12.78 -1.31 7.94
CA GLU A 53 -12.56 -1.78 9.29
C GLU A 53 -11.49 -2.89 9.28
N PRO A 54 -10.49 -2.82 10.20
CA PRO A 54 -9.51 -3.90 10.35
C PRO A 54 -10.21 -5.21 10.75
N LYS A 55 -10.25 -6.16 9.83
CA LYS A 55 -10.88 -7.48 10.06
C LYS A 55 -9.92 -8.50 10.71
N CYS A 56 -8.70 -8.10 10.98
CA CYS A 56 -7.69 -8.94 11.61
C CYS A 56 -7.44 -8.43 13.02
N GLY A 57 -7.39 -9.35 13.97
CA GLY A 57 -6.88 -9.09 15.29
C GLY A 57 -5.37 -8.85 15.28
N LEU A 58 -4.71 -9.02 16.41
CA LEU A 58 -3.27 -8.80 16.58
C LEU A 58 -2.41 -9.87 15.91
N VAL A 59 -3.01 -10.96 15.40
CA VAL A 59 -2.32 -12.00 14.62
C VAL A 59 -2.53 -11.73 13.13
N PRO A 60 -1.48 -11.43 12.35
CA PRO A 60 -1.57 -11.19 10.92
C PRO A 60 -2.13 -12.39 10.15
N ARG A 61 -2.87 -12.12 9.07
CA ARG A 61 -3.43 -13.19 8.21
C ARG A 61 -2.38 -14.14 7.66
N GLN A 62 -1.19 -13.64 7.36
CA GLN A 62 -0.09 -14.46 6.83
C GLN A 62 0.39 -15.45 7.88
N GLU A 63 0.53 -15.04 9.13
CA GLU A 63 0.89 -15.89 10.24
C GLU A 63 -0.19 -16.96 10.51
N MET A 64 -1.47 -16.55 10.54
CA MET A 64 -2.58 -17.51 10.66
C MET A 64 -2.60 -18.54 9.53
N ARG A 65 -2.29 -18.15 8.30
CA ARG A 65 -2.16 -19.10 7.17
C ARG A 65 -1.01 -20.07 7.39
N GLY A 66 0.13 -19.60 7.88
CA GLY A 66 1.28 -20.44 8.20
C GLY A 66 0.95 -21.48 9.27
N ILE A 67 0.32 -21.07 10.36
CA ILE A 67 -0.11 -21.96 11.46
C ILE A 67 -1.09 -23.01 10.94
N ARG A 68 -2.11 -22.60 10.18
CA ARG A 68 -3.09 -23.53 9.60
C ARG A 68 -2.47 -24.48 8.57
N GLY A 69 -1.54 -23.97 7.75
CA GLY A 69 -0.81 -24.78 6.77
C GLY A 69 0.04 -25.85 7.41
N LEU A 70 0.76 -25.50 8.49
CA LEU A 70 1.56 -26.44 9.26
C LEU A 70 0.68 -27.51 9.93
N ALA A 71 -0.43 -27.11 10.53
CA ALA A 71 -1.37 -28.05 11.13
C ALA A 71 -1.92 -29.04 10.09
N LYS A 72 -2.34 -28.54 8.92
CA LYS A 72 -2.80 -29.37 7.83
C LYS A 72 -1.73 -30.38 7.36
N TYR A 73 -0.50 -29.92 7.23
CA TYR A 73 0.62 -30.81 6.86
C TYR A 73 0.77 -31.97 7.85
N PHE A 74 0.69 -31.73 9.17
CA PHE A 74 0.74 -32.77 10.19
C PHE A 74 -0.48 -33.69 10.17
N GLU A 75 -1.67 -33.19 9.89
CA GLU A 75 -2.89 -33.98 9.73
C GLU A 75 -2.78 -34.92 8.54
N ASP A 76 -2.26 -34.44 7.42
CA ASP A 76 -2.05 -35.23 6.21
C ASP A 76 -1.01 -36.35 6.45
N LEU A 77 0.10 -36.05 7.15
CA LEU A 77 1.11 -37.04 7.52
C LEU A 77 0.56 -38.18 8.42
N ASN A 78 -0.36 -37.86 9.32
CA ASN A 78 -0.93 -38.79 10.28
C ASN A 78 -2.22 -39.46 9.76
N GLY A 79 -2.68 -39.11 8.56
CA GLY A 79 -3.93 -39.62 8.00
C GLY A 79 -5.19 -39.25 8.80
N ARG A 80 -5.15 -38.14 9.53
CA ARG A 80 -6.22 -37.68 10.44
C ARG A 80 -6.64 -36.24 10.16
N PRO A 81 -7.35 -35.95 9.07
CA PRO A 81 -7.75 -34.60 8.70
C PRO A 81 -8.71 -34.01 9.74
N GLY A 82 -8.50 -32.73 10.05
CA GLY A 82 -9.35 -31.92 10.94
C GLY A 82 -9.09 -32.10 12.44
N GLN A 83 -8.16 -32.96 12.84
CA GLN A 83 -7.90 -33.26 14.27
C GLN A 83 -7.26 -32.06 15.02
N LEU A 84 -6.51 -31.21 14.33
CA LEU A 84 -5.78 -30.09 14.95
C LEU A 84 -6.54 -28.75 14.90
N GLN A 85 -7.73 -28.70 14.33
CA GLN A 85 -8.48 -27.44 14.15
C GLN A 85 -8.73 -26.70 15.48
N ASN A 86 -9.15 -27.42 16.53
CA ASN A 86 -9.38 -26.83 17.85
C ASN A 86 -8.07 -26.34 18.50
N ALA A 87 -6.99 -27.10 18.35
CA ALA A 87 -5.68 -26.71 18.85
C ALA A 87 -5.14 -25.46 18.14
N VAL A 88 -5.34 -25.38 16.83
CA VAL A 88 -4.99 -24.20 16.01
C VAL A 88 -5.79 -22.98 16.46
N ALA A 89 -7.09 -23.11 16.65
CA ALA A 89 -7.93 -22.01 17.11
C ALA A 89 -7.51 -21.53 18.51
N ALA A 90 -7.26 -22.45 19.44
CA ALA A 90 -6.78 -22.14 20.78
C ALA A 90 -5.41 -21.46 20.77
N TYR A 91 -4.50 -21.92 19.90
CA TYR A 91 -3.17 -21.29 19.78
C TYR A 91 -3.24 -19.88 19.21
N ILE A 92 -4.07 -19.63 18.18
CA ILE A 92 -4.28 -18.30 17.62
C ILE A 92 -4.87 -17.38 18.69
N ALA A 93 -5.89 -17.81 19.44
CA ALA A 93 -6.48 -17.03 20.52
C ALA A 93 -5.48 -16.69 21.62
N LYS A 94 -4.59 -17.65 21.96
CA LYS A 94 -3.49 -17.39 22.90
C LYS A 94 -2.52 -16.32 22.39
N LEU A 95 -2.12 -16.39 21.11
CA LEU A 95 -1.24 -15.37 20.51
C LEU A 95 -1.90 -13.99 20.51
N GLU A 96 -3.21 -13.92 20.27
CA GLU A 96 -3.96 -12.66 20.31
C GLU A 96 -3.97 -12.08 21.73
N ALA A 97 -4.23 -12.90 22.75
CA ALA A 97 -4.20 -12.49 24.15
C ALA A 97 -2.80 -12.00 24.59
N ASP A 98 -1.76 -12.80 24.29
CA ASP A 98 -0.36 -12.44 24.63
C ASP A 98 0.07 -11.13 23.97
N ARG A 99 -0.46 -10.82 22.78
CA ARG A 99 -0.18 -9.56 22.06
C ARG A 99 -1.02 -8.39 22.57
N ALA A 100 -2.27 -8.64 22.97
CA ALA A 100 -3.11 -7.60 23.55
C ALA A 100 -2.52 -7.06 24.85
N ASP A 101 -1.89 -7.92 25.65
CA ASP A 101 -1.21 -7.50 26.86
C ASP A 101 0.03 -6.63 26.59
N ARG A 102 0.72 -6.86 25.45
CA ARG A 102 1.92 -6.10 25.05
C ARG A 102 1.62 -4.83 24.28
N PHE A 103 0.52 -4.82 23.52
CA PHE A 103 0.14 -3.73 22.60
C PHE A 103 -1.29 -3.25 22.90
N PRO A 104 -1.50 -2.49 23.98
CA PRO A 104 -2.84 -2.13 24.46
C PRO A 104 -3.61 -1.17 23.54
N ALA A 105 -2.92 -0.48 22.63
CA ALA A 105 -3.55 0.43 21.68
C ALA A 105 -3.01 0.20 20.27
N VAL A 106 -3.89 -0.24 19.37
CA VAL A 106 -3.58 -0.36 17.93
C VAL A 106 -4.50 0.58 17.17
N GLU A 107 -3.91 1.61 16.58
CA GLU A 107 -4.64 2.62 15.81
C GLU A 107 -4.71 2.27 14.33
N LYS A 108 -5.79 2.70 13.66
CA LYS A 108 -5.88 2.65 12.21
C LYS A 108 -4.86 3.62 11.60
N SER A 109 -4.03 3.17 10.68
CA SER A 109 -3.11 4.00 9.93
C SER A 109 -3.55 4.15 8.48
N ARG A 110 -3.85 5.39 8.06
CA ARG A 110 -4.23 5.70 6.67
C ARG A 110 -3.10 5.36 5.69
N GLU A 111 -1.85 5.57 6.10
CA GLU A 111 -0.69 5.23 5.28
C GLU A 111 -0.56 3.71 5.12
N ALA A 112 -0.68 2.94 6.19
CA ALA A 112 -0.67 1.48 6.12
C ALA A 112 -1.84 0.93 5.28
N PHE A 113 -3.02 1.56 5.33
CA PHE A 113 -4.15 1.22 4.46
C PHE A 113 -3.82 1.48 2.98
N ARG A 114 -3.26 2.66 2.66
CA ARG A 114 -2.84 3.01 1.30
C ARG A 114 -1.82 2.01 0.74
N GLU A 115 -0.82 1.67 1.53
CA GLU A 115 0.18 0.66 1.14
C GLU A 115 -0.45 -0.71 0.92
N TRP A 116 -1.28 -1.15 1.86
CA TRP A 116 -1.96 -2.43 1.77
C TRP A 116 -2.83 -2.53 0.52
N ILE A 117 -3.69 -1.55 0.25
CA ILE A 117 -4.58 -1.60 -0.91
C ILE A 117 -3.80 -1.53 -2.23
N THR A 118 -2.67 -0.80 -2.27
CA THR A 118 -1.78 -0.74 -3.43
C THR A 118 -1.12 -2.10 -3.72
N ILE A 119 -0.71 -2.81 -2.66
CA ILE A 119 -0.19 -4.19 -2.76
C ILE A 119 -1.26 -5.17 -3.23
N GLU A 120 -2.49 -5.07 -2.69
CA GLU A 120 -3.63 -5.92 -3.08
C GLU A 120 -4.09 -5.66 -4.52
N ALA A 121 -3.84 -4.46 -5.04
CA ALA A 121 -4.03 -4.09 -6.45
C ALA A 121 -2.91 -4.63 -7.37
N GLY A 122 -1.87 -5.27 -6.83
CA GLY A 122 -0.77 -5.84 -7.61
C GLY A 122 0.41 -4.88 -7.86
N HIS A 123 0.36 -3.66 -7.32
CA HIS A 123 1.40 -2.64 -7.52
C HIS A 123 2.41 -2.64 -6.38
N PHE A 124 3.37 -3.57 -6.43
CA PHE A 124 4.41 -3.72 -5.42
C PHE A 124 5.75 -4.13 -6.01
N HIS A 125 6.80 -4.00 -5.21
CA HIS A 125 8.12 -4.61 -5.41
C HIS A 125 8.35 -5.66 -4.33
N LEU A 126 9.18 -6.66 -4.63
CA LEU A 126 9.72 -7.56 -3.62
C LEU A 126 11.05 -7.00 -3.14
N ILE A 127 11.17 -6.81 -1.84
CA ILE A 127 12.39 -6.32 -1.20
C ILE A 127 12.91 -7.32 -0.18
N HIS A 128 14.25 -7.39 -0.06
CA HIS A 128 14.89 -8.10 1.03
C HIS A 128 14.96 -7.21 2.27
N THR A 129 14.54 -7.74 3.39
CA THR A 129 14.68 -7.11 4.71
C THR A 129 15.44 -8.05 5.64
N PRO A 130 15.94 -7.59 6.79
CA PRO A 130 16.57 -8.48 7.78
C PRO A 130 15.69 -9.67 8.18
N ASP A 131 14.37 -9.51 8.15
CA ASP A 131 13.39 -10.54 8.50
C ASP A 131 12.93 -11.40 7.30
N GLY A 132 13.54 -11.24 6.12
CA GLY A 132 13.21 -11.99 4.92
C GLY A 132 12.67 -11.13 3.78
N VAL A 133 11.96 -11.75 2.83
CA VAL A 133 11.38 -11.06 1.66
C VAL A 133 9.98 -10.55 1.99
N ARG A 134 9.73 -9.27 1.72
CA ARG A 134 8.39 -8.67 1.84
C ARG A 134 7.98 -7.92 0.58
N LYS A 135 6.67 -7.70 0.45
CA LYS A 135 6.11 -6.79 -0.54
C LYS A 135 6.17 -5.36 -0.02
N GLU A 136 6.59 -4.44 -0.87
CA GLU A 136 6.56 -3.01 -0.64
C GLU A 136 5.74 -2.34 -1.73
N ALA A 137 4.80 -1.48 -1.36
CA ALA A 137 3.95 -0.77 -2.31
C ALA A 137 4.79 0.11 -3.25
N LYS A 138 4.46 0.13 -4.53
CA LYS A 138 5.08 1.08 -5.47
C LYS A 138 4.79 2.52 -5.04
N SER A 139 5.82 3.36 -5.09
CA SER A 139 5.65 4.78 -4.82
C SER A 139 4.71 5.40 -5.84
N ILE A 140 3.71 6.13 -5.35
CA ILE A 140 2.76 6.93 -6.13
C ILE A 140 3.17 8.41 -6.14
N SER A 141 4.42 8.71 -5.79
CA SER A 141 4.89 10.09 -5.68
C SER A 141 4.72 10.83 -7.02
N TRP A 142 4.38 12.10 -6.92
CA TRP A 142 4.16 12.98 -8.05
C TRP A 142 5.35 13.06 -9.00
N ALA A 143 6.56 12.95 -8.47
CA ALA A 143 7.80 13.07 -9.21
C ALA A 143 8.23 11.77 -9.94
N SER A 144 7.66 10.62 -9.58
CA SER A 144 8.14 9.31 -10.04
C SER A 144 7.26 8.65 -11.09
N MET A 145 6.04 9.15 -11.33
CA MET A 145 5.06 8.49 -12.18
C MET A 145 4.30 9.53 -13.03
N ASP A 146 4.24 9.35 -14.33
CA ASP A 146 3.41 10.15 -15.26
C ASP A 146 1.96 9.68 -15.31
N ASP A 147 1.10 10.40 -16.07
CA ASP A 147 -0.32 10.06 -16.18
C ASP A 147 -0.54 8.67 -16.83
N THR A 148 0.31 8.27 -17.78
CA THR A 148 0.20 7.00 -18.49
C THR A 148 0.47 5.81 -17.56
N ALA A 149 1.47 5.94 -16.70
CA ALA A 149 1.80 4.93 -15.69
C ALA A 149 0.82 4.96 -14.51
N PHE A 150 0.21 6.13 -14.22
CA PHE A 150 -0.71 6.30 -13.11
C PHE A 150 -2.12 5.76 -13.39
N GLU A 151 -2.58 5.81 -14.65
CA GLU A 151 -3.93 5.35 -15.03
C GLU A 151 -4.18 3.86 -14.71
N PRO A 152 -3.30 2.91 -15.08
CA PRO A 152 -3.46 1.51 -14.69
C PRO A 152 -3.47 1.33 -13.17
N LEU A 153 -2.58 2.02 -12.45
CA LEU A 153 -2.55 1.96 -10.99
C LEU A 153 -3.87 2.46 -10.38
N TYR A 154 -4.38 3.60 -10.86
CA TYR A 154 -5.67 4.13 -10.39
C TYR A 154 -6.79 3.12 -10.59
N ARG A 155 -6.93 2.55 -11.78
CA ARG A 155 -7.96 1.57 -12.12
C ARG A 155 -7.88 0.33 -11.24
N ASP A 156 -6.68 -0.20 -11.06
CA ASP A 156 -6.46 -1.44 -10.31
C ASP A 156 -6.67 -1.22 -8.80
N VAL A 157 -6.23 -0.07 -8.26
CA VAL A 157 -6.50 0.32 -6.87
C VAL A 157 -7.99 0.59 -6.64
N PHE A 158 -8.68 1.24 -7.59
CA PHE A 158 -10.13 1.42 -7.52
C PHE A 158 -10.85 0.07 -7.45
N ALA A 159 -10.51 -0.87 -8.33
CA ALA A 159 -11.09 -2.22 -8.32
C ALA A 159 -10.81 -2.97 -7.00
N ALA A 160 -9.61 -2.80 -6.42
CA ALA A 160 -9.27 -3.37 -5.13
C ALA A 160 -10.08 -2.73 -3.99
N CYS A 161 -10.21 -1.40 -3.94
CA CYS A 161 -11.03 -0.68 -2.97
C CYS A 161 -12.49 -1.15 -3.03
N TRP A 162 -13.04 -1.23 -4.23
CA TRP A 162 -14.41 -1.71 -4.43
C TRP A 162 -14.57 -3.14 -3.89
N ARG A 163 -13.77 -4.07 -4.39
CA ARG A 163 -13.87 -5.51 -4.04
C ARG A 163 -13.67 -5.79 -2.56
N LEU A 164 -12.72 -5.11 -1.90
CA LEU A 164 -12.27 -5.47 -0.56
C LEU A 164 -12.94 -4.68 0.55
N VAL A 165 -13.47 -3.49 0.21
CA VAL A 165 -14.02 -2.57 1.21
C VAL A 165 -15.44 -2.13 0.83
N LEU A 166 -15.64 -1.47 -0.31
CA LEU A 166 -16.84 -0.71 -0.61
C LEU A 166 -18.02 -1.59 -1.01
N SER A 167 -17.81 -2.71 -1.68
CA SER A 167 -18.90 -3.58 -2.17
C SER A 167 -19.81 -4.13 -1.07
N SER A 168 -19.35 -4.16 0.18
CA SER A 168 -20.18 -4.60 1.31
C SER A 168 -21.05 -3.47 1.90
N HIS A 169 -20.83 -2.23 1.49
CA HIS A 169 -21.49 -1.04 2.01
C HIS A 169 -22.39 -0.34 0.98
N PHE A 170 -22.14 -0.59 -0.31
CA PHE A 170 -22.88 0.01 -1.40
C PHE A 170 -23.46 -1.08 -2.29
N GLU A 171 -24.77 -1.03 -2.51
CA GLU A 171 -25.44 -1.86 -3.51
C GLU A 171 -25.10 -1.34 -4.91
N THR A 172 -24.88 -2.27 -5.86
CA THR A 172 -24.63 -1.97 -7.28
C THR A 172 -25.96 -1.86 -8.03
#